data_ef23e2d9a71a22e32bcd6a4272c26453
#
_entry.id   ef23e2d9a71a22e32bcd6a4272c26453
#
_cell.length_a   1.000
_cell.length_b   1.000
_cell.length_c   1.000
_cell.angle_alpha   90.00
_cell.angle_beta   90.00
_cell.angle_gamma   90.00
#
_symmetry.space_group_name_H-M   'P 1'
#
loop_
_entity.id
_entity.type
_entity.pdbx_description
1 polymer ?
#
loop_
_entity_poly.entity_id
_entity_poly.type
_entity_poly.pdbx_seq_one_letter_code
_entity_poly.pdbx_strand_id
1 'polypeptide(L)'
;VGARKNANTLNGPIRFSAGSGMTPEIMAITMLLGGPGADYNRVFAEKIVWVKGMSSSERRLAFRRGDLNGTRENPAAYKKHVQPLTEDGIAYTWFHHGLLNVSTGKHEKDPNFSAPTFEELYKKTWGQTPAGDFYDAYRLVKSWRDALQKAFWVNRGNPNKQKLVDALNKMLNDPQSVAAIEKNVGKYQWRVGTEGDAAVKTLKTFITPRALKTLSDFGKNQLGYNAIYKEKLLK
;
A
#
# COMPACT_ATOMS: atom_id res chain seq x y z
N VAL A 1 6.04 -3.56 4.63
CA VAL A 1 5.51 -4.12 5.88
C VAL A 1 6.66 -4.71 6.69
N GLY A 2 6.74 -4.37 7.96
CA GLY A 2 7.73 -4.92 8.88
C GLY A 2 7.05 -5.76 9.97
N ALA A 3 7.77 -6.76 10.46
CA ALA A 3 7.35 -7.58 11.59
C ALA A 3 8.45 -7.65 12.64
N ARG A 4 8.08 -7.84 13.91
CA ARG A 4 9.04 -8.09 14.96
C ARG A 4 9.67 -9.48 14.81
N LYS A 5 10.94 -9.62 15.18
CA LYS A 5 11.70 -10.87 15.04
C LYS A 5 11.03 -12.06 15.75
N ASN A 6 10.34 -11.79 16.87
CA ASN A 6 9.66 -12.82 17.66
C ASN A 6 8.19 -13.06 17.22
N ALA A 7 7.71 -12.35 16.18
CA ALA A 7 6.37 -12.56 15.69
C ALA A 7 6.32 -13.85 14.89
N ASN A 8 5.56 -14.82 15.36
CA ASN A 8 5.19 -15.95 14.54
C ASN A 8 4.14 -15.47 13.53
N THR A 9 4.61 -14.99 12.39
CA THR A 9 3.81 -14.31 11.38
C THR A 9 2.84 -15.24 10.64
N LEU A 10 2.99 -16.55 10.81
CA LEU A 10 2.11 -17.53 10.15
C LEU A 10 1.13 -18.21 11.11
N ASN A 11 1.46 -18.33 12.39
CA ASN A 11 0.70 -19.14 13.35
C ASN A 11 0.06 -18.35 14.50
N GLY A 12 0.41 -17.09 14.69
CA GLY A 12 -0.13 -16.27 15.77
C GLY A 12 -0.96 -15.08 15.28
N PRO A 13 -1.72 -14.43 16.15
CA PRO A 13 -2.43 -13.23 15.77
C PRO A 13 -1.45 -12.09 15.45
N ILE A 14 -1.61 -11.53 14.28
CA ILE A 14 -0.88 -10.32 13.89
C ILE A 14 -1.60 -9.11 14.47
N ARG A 15 -0.98 -8.46 15.45
CA ARG A 15 -1.45 -7.17 15.97
C ARG A 15 -0.90 -6.05 15.10
N PHE A 16 -1.78 -5.46 14.30
CA PHE A 16 -1.41 -4.52 13.24
C PHE A 16 -2.27 -3.26 13.28
N SER A 17 -1.66 -2.12 12.98
CA SER A 17 -2.37 -0.86 12.77
C SER A 17 -1.89 -0.18 11.49
N ALA A 18 -2.81 0.31 10.69
CA ALA A 18 -2.51 1.08 9.47
C ALA A 18 -3.34 2.38 9.39
N GLY A 19 -3.76 2.91 10.52
CA GLY A 19 -4.63 4.08 10.60
C GLY A 19 -6.12 3.73 10.51
N SER A 20 -6.94 4.60 9.95
CA SER A 20 -8.40 4.49 9.98
C SER A 20 -9.04 3.88 8.74
N GLY A 21 -8.27 3.55 7.70
CA GLY A 21 -8.84 3.14 6.41
C GLY A 21 -8.46 1.74 5.95
N MET A 22 -9.21 1.22 4.97
CA MET A 22 -8.82 0.02 4.22
C MET A 22 -7.46 0.23 3.59
N THR A 23 -6.54 -0.70 3.81
CA THR A 23 -5.18 -0.59 3.29
C THR A 23 -4.75 -1.89 2.61
N PRO A 24 -3.89 -1.81 1.59
CA PRO A 24 -3.44 -3.00 0.90
C PRO A 24 -2.65 -3.94 1.83
N GLU A 25 -2.04 -3.42 2.89
CA GLU A 25 -1.30 -4.22 3.86
C GLU A 25 -2.18 -5.25 4.55
N ILE A 26 -3.38 -4.86 4.98
CA ILE A 26 -4.33 -5.80 5.61
C ILE A 26 -4.68 -6.93 4.66
N MET A 27 -5.02 -6.60 3.42
CA MET A 27 -5.42 -7.59 2.44
C MET A 27 -4.27 -8.54 2.10
N ALA A 28 -3.05 -8.01 1.93
CA ALA A 28 -1.86 -8.81 1.68
C ALA A 28 -1.55 -9.76 2.85
N ILE A 29 -1.59 -9.26 4.09
CA ILE A 29 -1.36 -10.08 5.30
C ILE A 29 -2.43 -11.16 5.41
N THR A 30 -3.70 -10.83 5.18
CA THR A 30 -4.80 -11.80 5.21
C THR A 30 -4.59 -12.93 4.20
N MET A 31 -4.18 -12.59 2.97
CA MET A 31 -3.87 -13.59 1.94
C MET A 31 -2.66 -14.44 2.31
N LEU A 32 -1.59 -13.84 2.85
CA LEU A 32 -0.41 -14.59 3.30
C LEU A 32 -0.73 -15.59 4.41
N LEU A 33 -1.62 -15.22 5.34
CA LEU A 33 -2.02 -16.06 6.46
C LEU A 33 -3.04 -17.16 6.07
N GLY A 34 -3.82 -16.91 5.02
CA GLY A 34 -4.88 -17.83 4.59
C GLY A 34 -4.46 -18.78 3.48
N GLY A 35 -3.66 -18.29 2.56
CA GLY A 35 -3.31 -19.04 1.37
C GLY A 35 -4.42 -19.09 0.30
N PRO A 36 -4.21 -19.90 -0.74
CA PRO A 36 -5.14 -20.02 -1.86
C PRO A 36 -6.50 -20.60 -1.45
N GLY A 37 -7.59 -20.01 -1.96
CA GLY A 37 -8.94 -20.50 -1.74
C GLY A 37 -9.49 -20.34 -0.32
N ALA A 38 -8.76 -19.66 0.58
CA ALA A 38 -9.21 -19.46 1.95
C ALA A 38 -10.42 -18.52 2.03
N ASP A 39 -11.24 -18.71 3.06
CA ASP A 39 -12.19 -17.69 3.50
C ASP A 39 -11.44 -16.55 4.21
N TYR A 40 -11.13 -15.49 3.44
CA TYR A 40 -10.34 -14.37 3.95
C TYR A 40 -11.06 -13.55 5.03
N ASN A 41 -12.39 -13.60 5.12
CA ASN A 41 -13.11 -12.98 6.23
C ASN A 41 -12.81 -13.74 7.53
N ARG A 42 -12.86 -15.07 7.51
CA ARG A 42 -12.52 -15.91 8.64
C ARG A 42 -11.05 -15.77 9.02
N VAL A 43 -10.15 -15.82 8.04
CA VAL A 43 -8.69 -15.63 8.28
C VAL A 43 -8.41 -14.31 8.98
N PHE A 44 -9.03 -13.23 8.52
CA PHE A 44 -8.87 -11.92 9.16
C PHE A 44 -9.38 -11.95 10.61
N ALA A 45 -10.58 -12.44 10.83
CA ALA A 45 -11.21 -12.48 12.15
C ALA A 45 -10.41 -13.31 13.17
N GLU A 46 -9.84 -14.43 12.74
CA GLU A 46 -9.11 -15.36 13.62
C GLU A 46 -7.64 -14.99 13.81
N LYS A 47 -6.99 -14.41 12.77
CA LYS A 47 -5.52 -14.26 12.75
C LYS A 47 -5.02 -12.82 12.81
N ILE A 48 -5.90 -11.82 12.71
CA ILE A 48 -5.48 -10.41 12.71
C ILE A 48 -6.22 -9.64 13.79
N VAL A 49 -5.46 -9.04 14.69
CA VAL A 49 -5.97 -8.05 15.64
C VAL A 49 -5.72 -6.66 15.05
N TRP A 50 -6.79 -6.08 14.53
CA TRP A 50 -6.75 -4.76 13.93
C TRP A 50 -6.93 -3.65 14.95
N VAL A 51 -5.87 -2.86 15.19
CA VAL A 51 -5.90 -1.73 16.11
C VAL A 51 -6.18 -0.45 15.32
N LYS A 52 -7.35 0.14 15.54
CA LYS A 52 -7.81 1.36 14.85
C LYS A 52 -7.33 2.63 15.55
N GLY A 53 -7.32 3.74 14.80
CA GLY A 53 -7.20 5.09 15.35
C GLY A 53 -5.79 5.56 15.65
N MET A 54 -4.77 4.74 15.53
CA MET A 54 -3.39 5.15 15.79
C MET A 54 -2.84 6.08 14.69
N SER A 55 -2.28 7.21 15.09
CA SER A 55 -1.40 8.01 14.26
C SER A 55 -0.12 7.23 13.88
N SER A 56 0.64 7.75 12.91
CA SER A 56 1.91 7.12 12.54
C SER A 56 2.93 7.09 13.69
N SER A 57 2.94 8.12 14.53
CA SER A 57 3.86 8.19 15.69
C SER A 57 3.48 7.19 16.77
N GLU A 58 2.19 7.10 17.12
CA GLU A 58 1.69 6.13 18.11
C GLU A 58 1.93 4.69 17.65
N ARG A 59 1.68 4.39 16.37
CA ARG A 59 1.94 3.07 15.79
C ARG A 59 3.42 2.67 15.88
N ARG A 60 4.35 3.59 15.59
CA ARG A 60 5.79 3.34 15.71
C ARG A 60 6.20 3.07 17.16
N LEU A 61 5.66 3.84 18.09
CA LEU A 61 5.90 3.65 19.49
C LEU A 61 5.36 2.29 19.98
N ALA A 62 4.12 1.96 19.63
CA ALA A 62 3.49 0.69 19.95
C ALA A 62 4.27 -0.51 19.36
N PHE A 63 4.76 -0.38 18.11
CA PHE A 63 5.60 -1.40 17.49
C PHE A 63 6.93 -1.58 18.22
N ARG A 64 7.59 -0.48 18.62
CA ARG A 64 8.84 -0.53 19.40
C ARG A 64 8.65 -1.22 20.75
N ARG A 65 7.56 -0.92 21.46
CA ARG A 65 7.24 -1.53 22.76
C ARG A 65 6.78 -2.98 22.65
N GLY A 66 6.35 -3.42 21.48
CA GLY A 66 5.80 -4.76 21.25
C GLY A 66 4.29 -4.88 21.44
N ASP A 67 3.58 -3.77 21.64
CA ASP A 67 2.10 -3.74 21.64
C ASP A 67 1.56 -4.14 20.28
N LEU A 68 2.25 -3.77 19.20
CA LEU A 68 2.07 -4.26 17.84
C LEU A 68 3.24 -5.16 17.44
N ASN A 69 2.95 -6.25 16.72
CA ASN A 69 3.98 -7.13 16.15
C ASN A 69 4.11 -6.98 14.63
N GLY A 70 3.23 -6.22 14.00
CA GLY A 70 3.30 -5.81 12.61
C GLY A 70 3.13 -4.30 12.43
N THR A 71 3.84 -3.72 11.47
CA THR A 71 3.74 -2.30 11.13
C THR A 71 3.90 -2.07 9.63
N ARG A 72 3.55 -0.88 9.19
CA ARG A 72 3.75 -0.44 7.81
C ARG A 72 4.35 0.96 7.76
N GLU A 73 5.14 1.22 6.74
CA GLU A 73 5.66 2.57 6.47
C GLU A 73 5.76 2.82 4.96
N ASN A 74 5.79 4.09 4.56
CA ASN A 74 6.25 4.46 3.24
C ASN A 74 7.79 4.40 3.17
N PRO A 75 8.41 4.43 1.97
CA PRO A 75 9.85 4.27 1.83
C PRO A 75 10.69 5.24 2.66
N ALA A 76 10.33 6.53 2.69
CA ALA A 76 11.07 7.55 3.46
C ALA A 76 10.98 7.30 4.99
N ALA A 77 9.77 7.00 5.47
CA ALA A 77 9.56 6.71 6.88
C ALA A 77 10.15 5.34 7.28
N TYR A 78 10.20 4.37 6.37
CA TYR A 78 10.89 3.11 6.59
C TYR A 78 12.38 3.34 6.89
N LYS A 79 13.10 4.06 6.03
CA LYS A 79 14.52 4.36 6.23
C LYS A 79 14.78 5.02 7.58
N LYS A 80 13.92 5.95 7.98
CA LYS A 80 14.09 6.72 9.22
C LYS A 80 13.73 5.96 10.49
N HIS A 81 12.71 5.10 10.45
CA HIS A 81 12.07 4.59 11.67
C HIS A 81 12.03 3.07 11.80
N VAL A 82 12.14 2.32 10.71
CA VAL A 82 12.06 0.85 10.72
C VAL A 82 13.40 0.22 10.38
N GLN A 83 14.12 0.77 9.40
CA GLN A 83 15.43 0.24 9.02
C GLN A 83 16.40 0.13 10.22
N PRO A 84 16.54 1.12 11.12
CA PRO A 84 17.37 0.95 12.31
C PRO A 84 16.94 -0.23 13.18
N LEU A 85 15.65 -0.49 13.31
CA LEU A 85 15.16 -1.66 14.06
C LEU A 85 15.49 -2.99 13.36
N THR A 86 15.63 -2.98 12.05
CA THR A 86 16.08 -4.18 11.31
C THR A 86 17.58 -4.39 11.46
N GLU A 87 18.35 -3.34 11.47
CA GLU A 87 19.81 -3.36 11.73
C GLU A 87 20.11 -3.83 13.15
N ASP A 88 19.33 -3.38 14.13
CA ASP A 88 19.42 -3.83 15.53
C ASP A 88 18.88 -5.26 15.75
N GLY A 89 18.34 -5.92 14.70
CA GLY A 89 17.78 -7.26 14.80
C GLY A 89 16.46 -7.37 15.58
N ILE A 90 15.80 -6.23 15.88
CA ILE A 90 14.51 -6.18 16.58
C ILE A 90 13.35 -6.52 15.65
N ALA A 91 13.46 -6.12 14.38
CA ALA A 91 12.46 -6.32 13.36
C ALA A 91 13.07 -6.90 12.08
N TYR A 92 12.25 -7.28 11.14
CA TYR A 92 12.64 -7.56 9.76
C TYR A 92 11.61 -7.01 8.80
N THR A 93 12.03 -6.69 7.59
CA THR A 93 11.10 -6.32 6.52
C THR A 93 10.46 -7.57 5.95
N TRP A 94 9.18 -7.71 6.16
CA TRP A 94 8.44 -8.91 5.75
C TRP A 94 8.27 -8.94 4.24
N PHE A 95 7.69 -7.86 3.69
CA PHE A 95 7.55 -7.66 2.25
C PHE A 95 7.34 -6.18 1.92
N HIS A 96 7.49 -5.84 0.66
CA HIS A 96 7.03 -4.56 0.12
C HIS A 96 6.02 -4.78 -1.01
N HIS A 97 5.25 -3.74 -1.35
CA HIS A 97 4.21 -3.86 -2.37
C HIS A 97 4.72 -3.69 -3.81
N GLY A 98 5.99 -3.36 -4.03
CA GLY A 98 6.52 -2.99 -5.34
C GLY A 98 6.04 -1.62 -5.81
N LEU A 99 6.39 -1.29 -7.04
CA LEU A 99 6.03 -0.07 -7.74
C LEU A 99 5.09 -0.40 -8.90
N LEU A 100 4.04 0.41 -9.10
CA LEU A 100 3.17 0.25 -10.26
C LEU A 100 3.85 0.77 -11.52
N ASN A 101 4.14 -0.13 -12.46
CA ASN A 101 4.47 0.25 -13.82
C ASN A 101 3.16 0.59 -14.56
N VAL A 102 2.94 1.88 -14.81
CA VAL A 102 1.68 2.35 -15.41
C VAL A 102 1.51 1.94 -16.87
N SER A 103 2.60 1.64 -17.56
CA SER A 103 2.55 1.24 -18.97
C SER A 103 2.09 -0.22 -19.11
N THR A 104 2.46 -1.07 -18.17
CA THR A 104 2.13 -2.50 -18.18
C THR A 104 1.00 -2.87 -17.22
N GLY A 105 0.65 -2.00 -16.28
CA GLY A 105 -0.29 -2.29 -15.20
C GLY A 105 0.22 -3.35 -14.22
N LYS A 106 1.51 -3.70 -14.25
CA LYS A 106 2.13 -4.67 -13.35
C LYS A 106 2.83 -3.99 -12.18
N HIS A 107 2.89 -4.67 -11.05
CA HIS A 107 3.74 -4.25 -9.94
C HIS A 107 5.10 -4.92 -10.06
N GLU A 108 6.12 -4.09 -10.01
CA GLU A 108 7.52 -4.49 -10.17
C GLU A 108 8.26 -4.29 -8.85
N LYS A 109 9.34 -5.03 -8.65
CA LYS A 109 10.16 -4.89 -7.45
C LYS A 109 10.74 -3.47 -7.36
N ASP A 110 10.62 -2.85 -6.18
CA ASP A 110 11.31 -1.60 -5.90
C ASP A 110 12.80 -1.90 -5.63
N PRO A 111 13.73 -1.37 -6.44
CA PRO A 111 15.15 -1.65 -6.29
C PRO A 111 15.75 -1.12 -4.97
N ASN A 112 15.05 -0.24 -4.27
CA ASN A 112 15.48 0.28 -2.97
C ASN A 112 15.26 -0.72 -1.82
N PHE A 113 14.60 -1.86 -2.05
CA PHE A 113 14.34 -2.86 -1.02
C PHE A 113 14.90 -4.24 -1.40
N SER A 114 15.63 -4.83 -0.48
CA SER A 114 16.10 -6.23 -0.59
C SER A 114 15.02 -7.25 -0.25
N ALA A 115 14.02 -6.85 0.54
CA ALA A 115 12.89 -7.70 0.89
C ALA A 115 12.10 -8.14 -0.37
N PRO A 116 11.39 -9.27 -0.33
CA PRO A 116 10.53 -9.68 -1.43
C PRO A 116 9.33 -8.74 -1.61
N THR A 117 8.75 -8.74 -2.81
CA THR A 117 7.40 -8.21 -3.00
C THR A 117 6.38 -9.13 -2.31
N PHE A 118 5.16 -8.61 -2.12
CA PHE A 118 4.06 -9.44 -1.61
C PHE A 118 3.84 -10.67 -2.50
N GLU A 119 3.83 -10.49 -3.80
CA GLU A 119 3.61 -11.55 -4.78
C GLU A 119 4.73 -12.61 -4.76
N GLU A 120 5.98 -12.18 -4.66
CA GLU A 120 7.13 -13.08 -4.51
C GLU A 120 7.05 -13.88 -3.20
N LEU A 121 6.72 -13.21 -2.09
CA LEU A 121 6.56 -13.87 -0.80
C LEU A 121 5.40 -14.85 -0.79
N TYR A 122 4.25 -14.46 -1.36
CA TYR A 122 3.08 -15.33 -1.47
C TYR A 122 3.41 -16.59 -2.29
N LYS A 123 4.06 -16.42 -3.45
CA LYS A 123 4.50 -17.54 -4.28
C LYS A 123 5.49 -18.45 -3.55
N LYS A 124 6.42 -17.87 -2.80
CA LYS A 124 7.39 -18.64 -1.98
C LYS A 124 6.67 -19.44 -0.88
N THR A 125 5.64 -18.89 -0.27
CA THR A 125 4.92 -19.51 0.84
C THR A 125 3.95 -20.59 0.36
N TRP A 126 3.26 -20.37 -0.75
CA TRP A 126 2.13 -21.18 -1.19
C TRP A 126 2.34 -21.93 -2.52
N GLY A 127 3.50 -21.77 -3.16
CA GLY A 127 3.84 -22.43 -4.43
C GLY A 127 3.19 -21.82 -5.67
N GLN A 128 2.29 -20.87 -5.51
CA GLN A 128 1.56 -20.23 -6.62
C GLN A 128 1.39 -18.72 -6.42
N THR A 129 1.17 -17.99 -7.51
CA THR A 129 0.88 -16.55 -7.46
C THR A 129 -0.50 -16.29 -6.89
N PRO A 130 -0.72 -15.16 -6.16
CA PRO A 130 -2.04 -14.82 -5.69
C PRO A 130 -2.98 -14.54 -6.85
N ALA A 131 -4.24 -14.94 -6.73
CA ALA A 131 -5.28 -14.77 -7.75
C ALA A 131 -6.68 -14.67 -7.11
N GLY A 132 -7.68 -14.35 -7.93
CA GLY A 132 -9.09 -14.29 -7.54
C GLY A 132 -9.52 -12.92 -7.03
N ASP A 133 -10.80 -12.83 -6.65
CA ASP A 133 -11.49 -11.57 -6.38
C ASP A 133 -10.85 -10.75 -5.25
N PHE A 134 -10.34 -11.41 -4.24
CA PHE A 134 -9.67 -10.74 -3.12
C PHE A 134 -8.32 -10.15 -3.52
N TYR A 135 -7.59 -10.84 -4.39
CA TYR A 135 -6.35 -10.30 -4.95
C TYR A 135 -6.62 -9.13 -5.91
N ASP A 136 -7.68 -9.19 -6.72
CA ASP A 136 -8.08 -8.07 -7.57
C ASP A 136 -8.49 -6.84 -6.74
N ALA A 137 -9.20 -7.05 -5.64
CA ALA A 137 -9.51 -5.99 -4.68
C ALA A 137 -8.25 -5.40 -4.01
N TYR A 138 -7.29 -6.25 -3.66
CA TYR A 138 -5.98 -5.81 -3.18
C TYR A 138 -5.24 -4.97 -4.22
N ARG A 139 -5.18 -5.43 -5.47
CA ARG A 139 -4.54 -4.70 -6.58
C ARG A 139 -5.19 -3.34 -6.80
N LEU A 140 -6.51 -3.26 -6.73
CA LEU A 140 -7.24 -2.00 -6.82
C LEU A 140 -6.76 -1.01 -5.75
N VAL A 141 -6.82 -1.37 -4.47
CA VAL A 141 -6.43 -0.48 -3.35
C VAL A 141 -4.96 -0.09 -3.45
N LYS A 142 -4.09 -1.08 -3.72
CA LYS A 142 -2.66 -0.88 -3.84
C LYS A 142 -2.30 0.08 -4.96
N SER A 143 -2.80 -0.16 -6.18
CA SER A 143 -2.46 0.63 -7.36
C SER A 143 -2.89 2.09 -7.22
N TRP A 144 -4.10 2.33 -6.71
CA TRP A 144 -4.58 3.69 -6.45
C TRP A 144 -3.75 4.41 -5.40
N ARG A 145 -3.40 3.70 -4.34
CA ARG A 145 -2.56 4.26 -3.29
C ARG A 145 -1.16 4.60 -3.80
N ASP A 146 -0.51 3.69 -4.50
CA ASP A 146 0.86 3.89 -4.99
C ASP A 146 0.94 5.06 -5.97
N ALA A 147 0.00 5.16 -6.89
CA ALA A 147 0.02 6.21 -7.91
C ALA A 147 -0.44 7.58 -7.40
N LEU A 148 -1.28 7.63 -6.36
CA LEU A 148 -1.95 8.86 -5.93
C LEU A 148 -1.62 9.27 -4.49
N GLN A 149 -0.68 8.61 -3.82
CA GLN A 149 -0.32 8.90 -2.44
C GLN A 149 0.19 10.33 -2.23
N LYS A 150 0.87 10.88 -3.22
CA LYS A 150 1.45 12.23 -3.23
C LYS A 150 1.02 12.94 -4.52
N ALA A 151 -0.26 13.23 -4.64
CA ALA A 151 -0.81 13.84 -5.85
C ALA A 151 -1.22 15.30 -5.62
N PHE A 152 -0.96 16.13 -6.63
CA PHE A 152 -1.53 17.46 -6.73
C PHE A 152 -2.82 17.38 -7.55
N TRP A 153 -3.92 17.81 -6.94
CA TRP A 153 -5.23 17.80 -7.57
C TRP A 153 -5.65 19.22 -7.93
N VAL A 154 -6.15 19.39 -9.14
CA VAL A 154 -6.76 20.63 -9.60
C VAL A 154 -8.17 20.35 -10.11
N ASN A 155 -9.06 21.31 -9.96
CA ASN A 155 -10.42 21.20 -10.49
C ASN A 155 -10.41 21.03 -12.00
N ARG A 156 -11.38 20.27 -12.51
CA ARG A 156 -11.57 20.13 -13.96
C ARG A 156 -11.79 21.50 -14.58
N GLY A 157 -11.10 21.80 -15.67
CA GLY A 157 -11.19 23.09 -16.37
C GLY A 157 -10.43 24.23 -15.70
N ASN A 158 -9.57 23.95 -14.71
CA ASN A 158 -8.75 24.98 -14.10
C ASN A 158 -7.84 25.66 -15.16
N PRO A 159 -7.96 26.96 -15.39
CA PRO A 159 -7.20 27.67 -16.43
C PRO A 159 -5.69 27.68 -16.17
N ASN A 160 -5.26 27.44 -14.94
CA ASN A 160 -3.84 27.40 -14.56
C ASN A 160 -3.25 25.98 -14.60
N LYS A 161 -3.99 24.95 -15.05
CA LYS A 161 -3.48 23.56 -15.12
C LYS A 161 -2.14 23.52 -15.84
N GLN A 162 -2.03 24.14 -17.02
CA GLN A 162 -0.80 24.12 -17.81
C GLN A 162 0.36 24.83 -17.09
N LYS A 163 0.12 25.99 -16.48
CA LYS A 163 1.14 26.70 -15.69
C LYS A 163 1.68 25.86 -14.54
N LEU A 164 0.82 25.08 -13.87
CA LEU A 164 1.25 24.16 -12.82
C LEU A 164 2.08 23.01 -13.37
N VAL A 165 1.68 22.44 -14.51
CA VAL A 165 2.47 21.39 -15.21
C VAL A 165 3.85 21.90 -15.58
N ASP A 166 3.93 23.10 -16.15
CA ASP A 166 5.20 23.72 -16.56
C ASP A 166 6.10 24.00 -15.35
N ALA A 167 5.52 24.52 -14.25
CA ALA A 167 6.24 24.78 -13.01
C ALA A 167 6.79 23.47 -12.39
N LEU A 168 5.99 22.40 -12.37
CA LEU A 168 6.42 21.09 -11.88
C LEU A 168 7.54 20.51 -12.75
N ASN A 169 7.42 20.58 -14.07
CA ASN A 169 8.46 20.12 -14.98
C ASN A 169 9.77 20.91 -14.79
N LYS A 170 9.68 22.24 -14.64
CA LYS A 170 10.86 23.07 -14.35
C LYS A 170 11.52 22.65 -13.03
N MET A 171 10.74 22.45 -11.99
CA MET A 171 11.23 22.01 -10.69
C MET A 171 11.90 20.61 -10.76
N LEU A 172 11.33 19.67 -11.51
CA LEU A 172 11.88 18.31 -11.66
C LEU A 172 13.10 18.23 -12.56
N ASN A 173 13.33 19.26 -13.40
CA ASN A 173 14.55 19.41 -14.22
C ASN A 173 15.66 20.19 -13.50
N ASP A 174 15.39 20.74 -12.31
CA ASP A 174 16.40 21.43 -11.50
C ASP A 174 16.99 20.50 -10.45
N PRO A 175 18.30 20.15 -10.51
CA PRO A 175 18.93 19.22 -9.59
C PRO A 175 18.84 19.65 -8.10
N GLN A 176 18.85 20.96 -7.82
CA GLN A 176 18.75 21.45 -6.44
C GLN A 176 17.34 21.22 -5.88
N SER A 177 16.31 21.49 -6.68
CA SER A 177 14.92 21.23 -6.33
C SER A 177 14.68 19.73 -6.12
N VAL A 178 15.20 18.88 -7.02
CA VAL A 178 15.08 17.41 -6.88
C VAL A 178 15.74 16.92 -5.59
N ALA A 179 16.97 17.36 -5.30
CA ALA A 179 17.67 17.00 -4.06
C ALA A 179 16.90 17.44 -2.80
N ALA A 180 16.33 18.65 -2.81
CA ALA A 180 15.50 19.14 -1.70
C ALA A 180 14.21 18.32 -1.52
N ILE A 181 13.55 17.93 -2.61
CA ILE A 181 12.38 17.06 -2.58
C ILE A 181 12.73 15.69 -2.02
N GLU A 182 13.78 15.05 -2.56
CA GLU A 182 14.20 13.71 -2.11
C GLU A 182 14.59 13.70 -0.64
N LYS A 183 15.22 14.76 -0.14
CA LYS A 183 15.55 14.92 1.28
C LYS A 183 14.32 15.00 2.18
N ASN A 184 13.29 15.74 1.77
CA ASN A 184 12.13 16.06 2.63
C ASN A 184 10.95 15.10 2.45
N VAL A 185 10.72 14.63 1.22
CA VAL A 185 9.56 13.80 0.86
C VAL A 185 9.96 12.36 0.61
N GLY A 186 11.18 12.10 0.19
CA GLY A 186 11.70 10.81 -0.24
C GLY A 186 11.78 10.71 -1.76
N LYS A 187 12.41 9.64 -2.23
CA LYS A 187 12.59 9.39 -3.65
C LYS A 187 11.33 8.74 -4.23
N TYR A 188 10.65 9.46 -5.10
CA TYR A 188 9.42 9.02 -5.78
C TYR A 188 9.56 9.17 -7.28
N GLN A 189 8.83 8.33 -8.02
CA GLN A 189 8.66 8.50 -9.45
C GLN A 189 7.56 9.53 -9.71
N TRP A 190 7.94 10.69 -10.20
CA TRP A 190 7.00 11.76 -10.54
C TRP A 190 6.37 11.52 -11.91
N ARG A 191 5.11 11.85 -12.03
CA ARG A 191 4.34 11.78 -13.28
C ARG A 191 3.59 13.09 -13.44
N VAL A 192 3.90 13.84 -14.47
CA VAL A 192 3.37 15.18 -14.69
C VAL A 192 2.67 15.25 -16.05
N GLY A 193 1.58 16.02 -16.14
CA GLY A 193 0.85 16.24 -17.39
C GLY A 193 0.29 14.93 -17.97
N THR A 194 0.64 14.63 -19.22
CA THR A 194 0.15 13.45 -19.95
C THR A 194 0.54 12.13 -19.31
N GLU A 195 1.68 12.05 -18.63
CA GLU A 195 2.07 10.85 -17.88
C GLU A 195 1.17 10.63 -16.67
N GLY A 196 0.78 11.70 -15.97
CA GLY A 196 -0.18 11.66 -14.88
C GLY A 196 -1.56 11.22 -15.38
N ASP A 197 -2.02 11.76 -16.49
CA ASP A 197 -3.29 11.38 -17.12
C ASP A 197 -3.26 9.91 -17.57
N ALA A 198 -2.15 9.42 -18.13
CA ALA A 198 -1.97 8.01 -18.49
C ALA A 198 -2.01 7.10 -17.25
N ALA A 199 -1.37 7.51 -16.16
CA ALA A 199 -1.42 6.77 -14.90
C ALA A 199 -2.86 6.62 -14.38
N VAL A 200 -3.64 7.69 -14.38
CA VAL A 200 -5.06 7.65 -13.97
C VAL A 200 -5.87 6.74 -14.90
N LYS A 201 -5.60 6.74 -16.21
CA LYS A 201 -6.26 5.82 -17.15
C LYS A 201 -5.95 4.36 -16.82
N THR A 202 -4.70 4.04 -16.54
CA THR A 202 -4.30 2.68 -16.11
C THR A 202 -4.96 2.29 -14.80
N LEU A 203 -5.03 3.21 -13.81
CA LEU A 203 -5.69 2.94 -12.54
C LEU A 203 -7.17 2.54 -12.70
N LYS A 204 -7.86 3.13 -13.65
CA LYS A 204 -9.27 2.80 -13.92
C LYS A 204 -9.47 1.34 -14.35
N THR A 205 -8.46 0.69 -14.93
CA THR A 205 -8.55 -0.72 -15.34
C THR A 205 -8.65 -1.68 -14.17
N PHE A 206 -8.21 -1.27 -12.96
CA PHE A 206 -8.36 -2.06 -11.74
C PHE A 206 -9.75 -1.92 -11.11
N ILE A 207 -10.54 -0.94 -11.55
CA ILE A 207 -11.91 -0.74 -11.05
C ILE A 207 -12.84 -1.70 -11.78
N THR A 208 -13.06 -2.87 -11.18
CA THR A 208 -14.05 -3.83 -11.69
C THR A 208 -15.19 -3.96 -10.69
N PRO A 209 -16.43 -4.28 -11.14
CA PRO A 209 -17.56 -4.53 -10.22
C PRO A 209 -17.22 -5.56 -9.15
N ARG A 210 -16.50 -6.62 -9.53
CA ARG A 210 -16.09 -7.71 -8.64
C ARG A 210 -15.08 -7.24 -7.59
N ALA A 211 -14.02 -6.54 -7.98
CA ALA A 211 -13.04 -6.01 -7.05
C ALA A 211 -13.66 -5.02 -6.05
N LEU A 212 -14.54 -4.14 -6.54
CA LEU A 212 -15.26 -3.19 -5.70
C LEU A 212 -16.22 -3.89 -4.73
N LYS A 213 -16.96 -4.90 -5.19
CA LYS A 213 -17.85 -5.68 -4.32
C LYS A 213 -17.08 -6.37 -3.21
N THR A 214 -15.99 -7.06 -3.56
CA THR A 214 -15.13 -7.76 -2.58
C THR A 214 -14.54 -6.77 -1.56
N LEU A 215 -14.06 -5.63 -2.02
CA LEU A 215 -13.53 -4.58 -1.15
C LEU A 215 -14.60 -4.03 -0.20
N SER A 216 -15.81 -3.80 -0.72
CA SER A 216 -16.95 -3.31 0.05
C SER A 216 -17.38 -4.32 1.12
N ASP A 217 -17.54 -5.57 0.74
CA ASP A 217 -18.00 -6.64 1.65
C ASP A 217 -16.96 -6.87 2.76
N PHE A 218 -15.69 -6.95 2.42
CA PHE A 218 -14.61 -7.09 3.41
C PHE A 218 -14.55 -5.88 4.34
N GLY A 219 -14.65 -4.66 3.80
CA GLY A 219 -14.65 -3.44 4.60
C GLY A 219 -15.82 -3.36 5.56
N LYS A 220 -17.01 -3.74 5.13
CA LYS A 220 -18.21 -3.79 5.95
C LYS A 220 -18.10 -4.86 7.04
N ASN A 221 -17.76 -6.09 6.64
CA ASN A 221 -17.80 -7.25 7.53
C ASN A 221 -16.67 -7.24 8.56
N GLN A 222 -15.47 -6.79 8.19
CA GLN A 222 -14.29 -6.89 9.02
C GLN A 222 -13.86 -5.57 9.66
N LEU A 223 -14.11 -4.46 9.00
CA LEU A 223 -13.61 -3.16 9.44
C LEU A 223 -14.73 -2.24 9.95
N GLY A 224 -15.99 -2.65 9.81
CA GLY A 224 -17.15 -1.86 10.25
C GLY A 224 -17.35 -0.59 9.44
N TYR A 225 -16.86 -0.56 8.19
CA TYR A 225 -17.13 0.57 7.31
C TYR A 225 -18.54 0.43 6.73
N ASN A 226 -19.30 1.53 6.77
CA ASN A 226 -20.48 1.67 5.92
C ASN A 226 -19.98 1.81 4.49
N ALA A 227 -19.79 0.69 3.85
CA ALA A 227 -19.16 0.62 2.55
C ALA A 227 -19.96 1.42 1.54
N ILE A 228 -19.31 2.39 0.96
CA ILE A 228 -19.86 3.26 -0.07
C ILE A 228 -19.53 2.64 -1.42
N TYR A 229 -19.98 1.41 -1.64
CA TYR A 229 -20.10 0.92 -3.00
C TYR A 229 -21.38 1.51 -3.59
N LYS A 230 -21.24 2.53 -4.42
CA LYS A 230 -22.34 3.03 -5.26
C LYS A 230 -21.97 2.64 -6.70
N GLU A 231 -22.82 1.87 -7.33
CA GLU A 231 -22.75 1.57 -8.78
C GLU A 231 -22.52 2.82 -9.65
N LYS A 232 -22.93 3.99 -9.15
CA LYS A 232 -22.71 5.29 -9.77
C LYS A 232 -21.23 5.68 -9.93
N LEU A 233 -20.30 5.03 -9.23
CA LEU A 233 -18.86 5.27 -9.39
C LEU A 233 -18.27 4.54 -10.60
N LEU A 234 -19.05 3.67 -11.25
CA LEU A 234 -18.68 2.94 -12.47
C LEU A 234 -19.12 3.63 -13.75
N LYS A 235 -19.91 4.68 -13.69
CA LYS A 235 -20.33 5.53 -14.78
C LYS A 235 -19.45 6.78 -14.85
#